data_baf0b4fd5092c152700c9bf45f311fe5
#
_entry.id   baf0b4fd5092c152700c9bf45f311fe5
#
_cell.length_a   1.000
_cell.length_b   1.000
_cell.length_c   1.000
_cell.angle_alpha   90.00
_cell.angle_beta   90.00
_cell.angle_gamma   90.00
#
_symmetry.space_group_name_H-M   'P 1'
#
loop_
_entity.id
_entity.type
_entity.pdbx_description
1 polymer ?
#
loop_
_entity_poly.entity_id
_entity_poly.type
_entity_poly.pdbx_seq_one_letter_code
_entity_poly.pdbx_strand_id
1 'polypeptide(L)'
;MNLYIEGYRSHNKTLTTLLTDAAYYYVYTLLGGRMARHITLDLKLTKDLHHKEGAYGYCHITGDVNKPREFEIELDASTKHQFGHLLIWLAHETVHLKQFVKDELFDYAEGGKVQWKSKTYKRGLNYKDMPWENEAYRLEEKMYNKFMREGTDYEHDL
;
A
#
# COMPACT_ATOMS: atom_id res chain seq x y z
N MET A 1 9.71 0.70 -11.25
CA MET A 1 9.47 1.19 -9.88
C MET A 1 10.78 1.22 -9.11
N ASN A 2 11.00 2.26 -8.34
CA ASN A 2 12.09 2.30 -7.37
C ASN A 2 11.51 1.92 -6.00
N LEU A 3 12.06 0.90 -5.37
CA LEU A 3 11.58 0.38 -4.09
C LEU A 3 12.71 0.40 -3.06
N TYR A 4 12.45 0.96 -1.90
CA TYR A 4 13.36 0.99 -0.76
C TYR A 4 12.65 0.40 0.45
N ILE A 5 13.33 -0.49 1.17
CA ILE A 5 12.79 -1.11 2.39
C ILE A 5 13.73 -0.77 3.54
N GLU A 6 13.18 -0.22 4.63
CA GLU A 6 13.94 0.14 5.82
C GLU A 6 13.15 -0.13 7.09
N GLY A 7 13.84 -0.13 8.21
CA GLY A 7 13.24 -0.18 9.54
C GLY A 7 13.40 -1.52 10.24
N TYR A 8 12.45 -1.80 11.12
CA TYR A 8 12.47 -2.97 11.98
C TYR A 8 12.36 -4.27 11.19
N ARG A 9 13.30 -5.20 11.38
CA ARG A 9 13.40 -6.48 10.65
C ARG A 9 13.78 -6.33 9.17
N SER A 10 14.22 -5.16 8.72
CA SER A 10 14.64 -4.97 7.33
C SER A 10 15.90 -5.78 6.95
N HIS A 11 16.64 -6.26 7.92
CA HIS A 11 17.79 -7.16 7.71
C HIS A 11 17.38 -8.62 7.48
N ASN A 12 16.13 -9.00 7.72
CA ASN A 12 15.62 -10.34 7.44
C ASN A 12 15.43 -10.52 5.95
N LYS A 13 16.32 -11.27 5.30
CA LYS A 13 16.33 -11.43 3.84
C LYS A 13 15.09 -12.13 3.30
N THR A 14 14.56 -13.11 4.02
CA THR A 14 13.33 -13.80 3.61
C THR A 14 12.16 -12.83 3.57
N LEU A 15 11.99 -12.03 4.62
CA LEU A 15 10.93 -11.05 4.71
C LEU A 15 11.07 -9.98 3.61
N THR A 16 12.26 -9.40 3.48
CA THR A 16 12.47 -8.32 2.49
C THR A 16 12.34 -8.80 1.06
N THR A 17 12.75 -10.04 0.75
CA THR A 17 12.53 -10.64 -0.56
C THR A 17 11.04 -10.80 -0.86
N LEU A 18 10.28 -11.35 0.08
CA LEU A 18 8.83 -11.51 -0.07
C LEU A 18 8.13 -10.15 -0.25
N LEU A 19 8.48 -9.16 0.56
CA LEU A 19 7.91 -7.83 0.47
C LEU A 19 8.26 -7.14 -0.86
N THR A 20 9.50 -7.31 -1.32
CA THR A 20 9.94 -6.78 -2.63
C THR A 20 9.13 -7.40 -3.76
N ASP A 21 9.05 -8.72 -3.81
CA ASP A 21 8.30 -9.43 -4.85
C ASP A 21 6.82 -9.05 -4.82
N ALA A 22 6.23 -9.01 -3.64
CA ALA A 22 4.83 -8.63 -3.48
C ALA A 22 4.57 -7.19 -3.90
N ALA A 23 5.42 -6.24 -3.49
CA ALA A 23 5.27 -4.84 -3.85
C ALA A 23 5.29 -4.64 -5.37
N TYR A 24 6.26 -5.24 -6.06
CA TYR A 24 6.31 -5.21 -7.53
C TYR A 24 5.05 -5.83 -8.13
N TYR A 25 4.69 -7.01 -7.67
CA TYR A 25 3.51 -7.72 -8.18
C TYR A 25 2.22 -6.89 -8.01
N TYR A 26 1.98 -6.35 -6.82
CA TYR A 26 0.77 -5.57 -6.53
C TYR A 26 0.72 -4.27 -7.34
N VAL A 27 1.81 -3.51 -7.34
CA VAL A 27 1.83 -2.22 -8.04
C VAL A 27 1.68 -2.42 -9.54
N TYR A 28 2.41 -3.38 -10.13
CA TYR A 28 2.31 -3.67 -11.57
C TYR A 28 0.93 -4.22 -11.95
N THR A 29 0.32 -5.05 -11.10
CA THR A 29 -1.04 -5.56 -11.33
C THR A 29 -2.07 -4.43 -11.32
N LEU A 30 -1.96 -3.50 -10.37
CA LEU A 30 -2.93 -2.42 -10.19
C LEU A 30 -2.78 -1.29 -11.19
N LEU A 31 -1.55 -0.95 -11.57
CA LEU A 31 -1.25 0.23 -12.40
C LEU A 31 -0.87 -0.10 -13.85
N GLY A 32 -0.41 -1.33 -14.11
CA GLY A 32 0.23 -1.67 -15.38
C GLY A 32 1.68 -1.18 -15.44
N GLY A 33 2.50 -1.80 -16.31
CA GLY A 33 3.94 -1.56 -16.37
C GLY A 33 4.32 -0.13 -16.74
N ARG A 34 3.56 0.50 -17.64
CA ARG A 34 3.84 1.88 -18.09
C ARG A 34 3.79 2.86 -16.93
N MET A 35 2.78 2.78 -16.08
CA MET A 35 2.62 3.66 -14.93
C MET A 35 3.51 3.25 -13.76
N ALA A 36 3.56 1.95 -13.48
CA ALA A 36 4.31 1.41 -12.33
C ALA A 36 5.80 1.79 -12.35
N ARG A 37 6.41 1.84 -13.54
CA ARG A 37 7.84 2.22 -13.66
C ARG A 37 8.15 3.63 -13.17
N HIS A 38 7.15 4.52 -13.09
CA HIS A 38 7.33 5.90 -12.60
C HIS A 38 7.12 6.06 -11.10
N ILE A 39 6.78 4.98 -10.41
CA ILE A 39 6.51 5.01 -8.97
C ILE A 39 7.80 4.84 -8.17
N THR A 40 7.95 5.64 -7.13
CA THR A 40 8.93 5.44 -6.06
C THR A 40 8.20 5.10 -4.79
N LEU A 41 8.53 3.97 -4.19
CA LEU A 41 7.89 3.47 -2.98
C LEU A 41 8.94 3.23 -1.89
N ASP A 42 8.78 3.92 -0.77
CA ASP A 42 9.49 3.66 0.47
C ASP A 42 8.61 2.77 1.36
N LEU A 43 9.09 1.58 1.66
CA LEU A 43 8.41 0.65 2.54
C LEU A 43 9.08 0.68 3.91
N LYS A 44 8.39 1.24 4.88
CA LYS A 44 8.86 1.42 6.24
C LYS A 44 8.28 0.34 7.14
N LEU A 45 9.16 -0.42 7.78
CA LEU A 45 8.78 -1.46 8.73
C LEU A 45 8.91 -0.91 10.15
N THR A 46 7.80 -0.89 10.89
CA THR A 46 7.72 -0.28 12.22
C THR A 46 7.29 -1.31 13.25
N LYS A 47 7.99 -1.33 14.39
CA LYS A 47 7.61 -2.19 15.52
C LYS A 47 6.40 -1.58 16.24
N ASP A 48 5.40 -2.41 16.53
CA ASP A 48 4.22 -2.05 17.32
C ASP A 48 3.41 -0.85 16.75
N LEU A 49 3.36 -0.73 15.43
CA LEU A 49 2.62 0.34 14.76
C LEU A 49 1.14 0.34 15.18
N HIS A 50 0.49 -0.82 15.19
CA HIS A 50 -0.91 -0.93 15.58
C HIS A 50 -1.14 -0.48 17.02
N HIS A 51 -0.24 -0.83 17.94
CA HIS A 51 -0.33 -0.39 19.32
C HIS A 51 -0.19 1.11 19.48
N LYS A 52 0.69 1.74 18.68
CA LYS A 52 0.97 3.18 18.73
C LYS A 52 -0.07 4.00 18.01
N GLU A 53 -0.52 3.56 16.84
CA GLU A 53 -1.31 4.36 15.90
C GLU A 53 -2.71 3.79 15.61
N GLY A 54 -3.00 2.56 16.06
CA GLY A 54 -4.30 1.94 15.86
C GLY A 54 -4.51 1.28 14.50
N ALA A 55 -3.50 1.23 13.65
CA ALA A 55 -3.58 0.58 12.34
C ALA A 55 -2.35 -0.26 12.05
N TYR A 56 -2.52 -1.31 11.24
CA TYR A 56 -1.43 -2.20 10.83
C TYR A 56 -0.62 -1.67 9.66
N GLY A 57 -1.14 -0.67 8.95
CA GLY A 57 -0.46 -0.05 7.83
C GLY A 57 -1.03 1.32 7.48
N TYR A 58 -0.23 2.07 6.73
CA TYR A 58 -0.58 3.38 6.17
C TYR A 58 0.04 3.55 4.80
N CYS A 59 -0.61 4.33 3.94
CA CYS A 59 -0.07 4.79 2.67
C CYS A 59 -0.09 6.31 2.62
N HIS A 60 1.06 6.93 2.43
CA HIS A 60 1.21 8.39 2.38
C HIS A 60 1.85 8.82 1.06
N ILE A 61 1.36 9.93 0.49
CA ILE A 61 2.03 10.61 -0.61
C ILE A 61 3.20 11.40 -0.02
N THR A 62 4.43 11.20 -0.54
CA THR A 62 5.62 11.90 -0.06
C THR A 62 6.13 12.97 -1.03
N GLY A 63 5.63 12.98 -2.26
CA GLY A 63 5.99 13.95 -3.28
C GLY A 63 4.85 14.91 -3.62
N ASP A 64 4.73 15.23 -4.91
CA ASP A 64 3.70 16.12 -5.41
C ASP A 64 2.29 15.51 -5.26
N VAL A 65 1.43 16.13 -4.46
CA VAL A 65 0.07 15.64 -4.21
C VAL A 65 -0.85 15.82 -5.42
N ASN A 66 -0.51 16.70 -6.36
CA ASN A 66 -1.29 16.92 -7.58
C ASN A 66 -0.94 15.91 -8.68
N LYS A 67 0.26 15.33 -8.61
CA LYS A 67 0.72 14.25 -9.49
C LYS A 67 1.46 13.22 -8.65
N PRO A 68 0.75 12.42 -7.85
CA PRO A 68 1.39 11.54 -6.87
C PRO A 68 2.09 10.36 -7.57
N ARG A 69 3.41 10.28 -7.37
CA ARG A 69 4.28 9.22 -7.89
C ARG A 69 5.27 8.71 -6.85
N GLU A 70 5.38 9.41 -5.72
CA GLU A 70 6.25 9.06 -4.61
C GLU A 70 5.41 8.78 -3.36
N PHE A 71 5.64 7.63 -2.74
CA PHE A 71 4.83 7.13 -1.64
C PHE A 71 5.69 6.51 -0.55
N GLU A 72 5.19 6.58 0.68
CA GLU A 72 5.63 5.76 1.78
C GLU A 72 4.48 4.84 2.21
N ILE A 73 4.76 3.55 2.30
CA ILE A 73 3.87 2.60 2.96
C ILE A 73 4.55 2.16 4.24
N GLU A 74 3.85 2.33 5.37
CA GLU A 74 4.31 1.88 6.68
C GLU A 74 3.52 0.65 7.10
N LEU A 75 4.21 -0.39 7.58
CA LEU A 75 3.60 -1.64 8.03
C LEU A 75 4.05 -1.99 9.45
N ASP A 76 3.16 -2.58 10.24
CA ASP A 76 3.49 -3.15 11.54
C ASP A 76 4.31 -4.43 11.34
N ALA A 77 5.60 -4.34 11.60
CA ALA A 77 6.54 -5.46 11.42
C ALA A 77 6.90 -6.16 12.74
N SER A 78 6.04 -6.06 13.75
CA SER A 78 6.26 -6.76 15.03
C SER A 78 6.40 -8.26 14.81
N THR A 79 7.28 -8.90 15.62
CA THR A 79 7.60 -10.32 15.48
C THR A 79 6.42 -11.26 15.72
N LYS A 80 5.37 -10.78 16.40
CA LYS A 80 4.12 -11.54 16.61
C LYS A 80 3.33 -11.78 15.34
N HIS A 81 3.58 -11.00 14.27
CA HIS A 81 2.87 -11.13 13.00
C HIS A 81 3.59 -12.10 12.06
N GLN A 82 2.82 -12.97 11.42
CA GLN A 82 3.32 -13.83 10.35
C GLN A 82 3.57 -13.01 9.08
N PHE A 83 4.48 -13.48 8.24
CA PHE A 83 4.81 -12.79 6.98
C PHE A 83 3.56 -12.60 6.08
N GLY A 84 2.66 -13.58 6.08
CA GLY A 84 1.41 -13.48 5.31
C GLY A 84 0.55 -12.27 5.71
N HIS A 85 0.52 -11.91 7.00
CA HIS A 85 -0.20 -10.73 7.45
C HIS A 85 0.40 -9.45 6.86
N LEU A 86 1.73 -9.33 6.87
CA LEU A 86 2.40 -8.17 6.27
C LEU A 86 2.12 -8.08 4.77
N LEU A 87 2.09 -9.22 4.08
CA LEU A 87 1.80 -9.27 2.65
C LEU A 87 0.36 -8.84 2.32
N ILE A 88 -0.60 -9.20 3.17
CA ILE A 88 -2.00 -8.76 3.03
C ILE A 88 -2.13 -7.26 3.29
N TRP A 89 -1.50 -6.76 4.36
CA TRP A 89 -1.53 -5.33 4.67
C TRP A 89 -0.83 -4.52 3.58
N LEU A 90 0.27 -5.02 3.02
CA LEU A 90 0.92 -4.39 1.88
C LEU A 90 -0.04 -4.30 0.68
N ALA A 91 -0.79 -5.36 0.40
CA ALA A 91 -1.80 -5.35 -0.66
C ALA A 91 -2.84 -4.27 -0.42
N HIS A 92 -3.36 -4.17 0.81
CA HIS A 92 -4.32 -3.13 1.20
C HIS A 92 -3.78 -1.72 0.91
N GLU A 93 -2.57 -1.44 1.38
CA GLU A 93 -1.97 -0.11 1.22
C GLU A 93 -1.61 0.20 -0.25
N THR A 94 -1.25 -0.81 -1.04
CA THR A 94 -1.01 -0.61 -2.48
C THR A 94 -2.30 -0.29 -3.24
N VAL A 95 -3.45 -0.73 -2.77
CA VAL A 95 -4.74 -0.28 -3.34
C VAL A 95 -4.92 1.22 -3.14
N HIS A 96 -4.60 1.74 -1.95
CA HIS A 96 -4.64 3.19 -1.71
C HIS A 96 -3.64 3.94 -2.61
N LEU A 97 -2.43 3.42 -2.79
CA LEU A 97 -1.46 3.98 -3.74
C LEU A 97 -2.07 4.10 -5.14
N LYS A 98 -2.70 3.05 -5.62
CA LYS A 98 -3.39 3.04 -6.92
C LYS A 98 -4.50 4.11 -6.97
N GLN A 99 -5.27 4.23 -5.90
CA GLN A 99 -6.36 5.23 -5.82
C GLN A 99 -5.83 6.66 -5.95
N PHE A 100 -4.69 6.95 -5.33
CA PHE A 100 -4.02 8.25 -5.46
C PHE A 100 -3.47 8.47 -6.86
N VAL A 101 -2.78 7.49 -7.43
CA VAL A 101 -2.16 7.61 -8.76
C VAL A 101 -3.21 7.81 -9.85
N LYS A 102 -4.35 7.14 -9.74
CA LYS A 102 -5.43 7.21 -10.73
C LYS A 102 -6.41 8.35 -10.49
N ASP A 103 -6.10 9.27 -9.59
CA ASP A 103 -6.95 10.40 -9.23
C ASP A 103 -8.36 9.99 -8.76
N GLU A 104 -8.47 8.80 -8.16
CA GLU A 104 -9.72 8.32 -7.58
C GLU A 104 -9.95 8.87 -6.18
N LEU A 105 -8.86 9.03 -5.43
CA LEU A 105 -8.88 9.48 -4.04
C LEU A 105 -8.04 10.74 -3.87
N PHE A 106 -8.66 11.79 -3.33
CA PHE A 106 -7.99 13.01 -2.88
C PHE A 106 -8.31 13.22 -1.41
N ASP A 107 -7.29 13.27 -0.60
CA ASP A 107 -7.44 13.53 0.83
C ASP A 107 -7.08 14.99 1.13
N TYR A 108 -8.05 15.86 0.97
CA TYR A 108 -7.86 17.30 1.18
C TYR A 108 -7.70 17.61 2.67
N ALA A 109 -6.63 18.32 3.01
CA ALA A 109 -6.40 18.81 4.35
C ALA A 109 -7.42 19.89 4.74
N GLU A 110 -7.88 20.70 3.78
CA GLU A 110 -8.80 21.80 3.99
C GLU A 110 -10.25 21.33 4.11
N GLY A 111 -10.97 21.87 5.10
CA GLY A 111 -12.39 21.60 5.31
C GLY A 111 -12.73 20.19 5.77
N GLY A 112 -11.73 19.35 6.08
CA GLY A 112 -11.96 18.00 6.57
C GLY A 112 -12.73 17.09 5.62
N LYS A 113 -12.56 17.27 4.31
CA LYS A 113 -13.27 16.51 3.27
C LYS A 113 -12.33 15.59 2.49
N VAL A 114 -12.89 14.49 2.03
CA VAL A 114 -12.21 13.53 1.14
C VAL A 114 -13.02 13.44 -0.15
N GLN A 115 -12.34 13.48 -1.29
CA GLN A 115 -12.97 13.25 -2.59
C GLN A 115 -12.67 11.84 -3.09
N TRP A 116 -13.73 11.12 -3.45
CA TRP A 116 -13.66 9.80 -4.05
C TRP A 116 -14.42 9.80 -5.35
N LYS A 117 -13.72 9.57 -6.48
CA LYS A 117 -14.32 9.51 -7.83
C LYS A 117 -15.28 10.67 -8.08
N SER A 118 -14.82 11.88 -7.84
CA SER A 118 -15.58 13.14 -8.00
C SER A 118 -16.70 13.39 -6.99
N LYS A 119 -16.90 12.49 -6.02
CA LYS A 119 -17.86 12.68 -4.95
C LYS A 119 -17.15 13.05 -3.65
N THR A 120 -17.71 14.01 -2.92
CA THR A 120 -17.12 14.51 -1.67
C THR A 120 -17.73 13.81 -0.46
N TYR A 121 -16.88 13.39 0.47
CA TYR A 121 -17.26 12.73 1.73
C TYR A 121 -16.69 13.52 2.91
N LYS A 122 -17.38 13.46 4.05
CA LYS A 122 -16.87 14.01 5.30
C LYS A 122 -15.78 13.11 5.86
N ARG A 123 -14.80 13.69 6.56
CA ARG A 123 -13.87 12.91 7.36
C ARG A 123 -14.58 12.32 8.58
N GLY A 124 -14.00 11.26 9.14
CA GLY A 124 -14.51 10.63 10.35
C GLY A 124 -15.67 9.67 10.15
N LEU A 125 -15.93 9.27 8.88
CA LEU A 125 -16.88 8.19 8.61
C LEU A 125 -16.34 6.87 9.19
N ASN A 126 -17.26 5.95 9.50
CA ASN A 126 -16.86 4.57 9.79
C ASN A 126 -16.24 3.92 8.56
N TYR A 127 -15.27 3.02 8.74
CA TYR A 127 -14.60 2.33 7.63
C TYR A 127 -15.58 1.70 6.64
N LYS A 128 -16.67 1.10 7.12
CA LYS A 128 -17.71 0.50 6.28
C LYS A 128 -18.39 1.48 5.32
N ASP A 129 -18.35 2.78 5.64
CA ASP A 129 -18.98 3.84 4.85
C ASP A 129 -17.97 4.57 3.95
N MET A 130 -16.71 4.15 3.96
CA MET A 130 -15.64 4.69 3.12
C MET A 130 -15.45 3.82 1.88
N PRO A 131 -15.90 4.25 0.69
CA PRO A 131 -15.80 3.41 -0.52
C PRO A 131 -14.34 3.06 -0.91
N TRP A 132 -13.38 3.92 -0.61
CA TRP A 132 -11.96 3.64 -0.87
C TRP A 132 -11.43 2.53 0.04
N GLU A 133 -11.90 2.45 1.29
CA GLU A 133 -11.56 1.34 2.19
C GLU A 133 -12.25 0.05 1.78
N ASN A 134 -13.50 0.14 1.36
CA ASN A 134 -14.25 -1.03 0.88
C ASN A 134 -13.56 -1.66 -0.34
N GLU A 135 -13.04 -0.86 -1.26
CA GLU A 135 -12.26 -1.37 -2.39
C GLU A 135 -10.99 -2.07 -1.90
N ALA A 136 -10.25 -1.45 -0.97
CA ALA A 136 -9.01 -2.02 -0.45
C ALA A 136 -9.26 -3.35 0.26
N TYR A 137 -10.28 -3.44 1.12
CA TYR A 137 -10.64 -4.69 1.80
C TYR A 137 -11.11 -5.77 0.81
N ARG A 138 -11.84 -5.39 -0.22
CA ARG A 138 -12.30 -6.33 -1.24
C ARG A 138 -11.15 -6.94 -2.05
N LEU A 139 -10.10 -6.17 -2.29
CA LEU A 139 -8.99 -6.58 -3.16
C LEU A 139 -7.81 -7.21 -2.42
N GLU A 140 -7.62 -6.92 -1.14
CA GLU A 140 -6.38 -7.31 -0.42
C GLU A 140 -6.13 -8.82 -0.42
N GLU A 141 -7.11 -9.62 -0.03
CA GLU A 141 -6.94 -11.08 0.00
C GLU A 141 -6.86 -11.70 -1.39
N LYS A 142 -7.63 -11.17 -2.34
CA LYS A 142 -7.56 -11.63 -3.73
C LYS A 142 -6.17 -11.44 -4.30
N MET A 143 -5.57 -10.28 -4.08
CA MET A 143 -4.23 -9.95 -4.55
C MET A 143 -3.18 -10.80 -3.85
N TYR A 144 -3.29 -10.97 -2.54
CA TYR A 144 -2.39 -11.81 -1.76
C TYR A 144 -2.44 -13.27 -2.24
N ASN A 145 -3.63 -13.83 -2.39
CA ASN A 145 -3.79 -15.22 -2.83
C ASN A 145 -3.25 -15.42 -4.24
N LYS A 146 -3.47 -14.46 -5.13
CA LYS A 146 -2.95 -14.52 -6.48
C LYS A 146 -1.43 -14.40 -6.50
N PHE A 147 -0.87 -13.51 -5.71
CA PHE A 147 0.59 -13.38 -5.53
C PHE A 147 1.20 -14.70 -5.05
N MET A 148 0.62 -15.33 -4.03
CA MET A 148 1.15 -16.59 -3.49
C MET A 148 1.11 -17.74 -4.48
N ARG A 149 0.19 -17.71 -5.45
CA ARG A 149 0.11 -18.73 -6.52
C ARG A 149 1.05 -18.44 -7.68
N GLU A 150 1.25 -17.19 -8.04
CA GLU A 150 1.89 -16.77 -9.30
C GLU A 150 3.08 -15.83 -9.09
N GLY A 151 3.03 -15.00 -8.07
CA GLY A 151 3.94 -13.87 -7.91
C GLY A 151 5.35 -14.25 -7.47
N THR A 152 5.55 -15.43 -6.87
CA THR A 152 6.87 -15.91 -6.47
C THR A 152 7.73 -16.29 -7.66
N ASP A 153 7.10 -16.55 -8.80
CA ASP A 153 7.76 -16.84 -10.07
C ASP A 153 7.87 -15.60 -10.96
N TYR A 154 7.43 -14.45 -10.43
CA TYR A 154 7.46 -13.18 -11.15
C TYR A 154 8.90 -12.70 -11.28
N GLU A 155 9.43 -12.79 -12.48
CA GLU A 155 10.73 -12.19 -12.80
C GLU A 155 10.52 -10.69 -12.94
N HIS A 156 11.28 -9.92 -12.18
CA HIS A 156 11.30 -8.47 -12.30
C HIS A 156 12.00 -8.11 -13.62
N ASP A 157 11.24 -7.98 -14.68
CA ASP A 157 11.72 -7.37 -15.92
C ASP A 157 11.99 -5.88 -15.63
N LEU A 158 13.17 -5.64 -15.17
CA LEU A 158 13.68 -4.30 -14.88
C LEU A 158 14.22 -3.66 -16.15
#